data_37fd5177061b450de2903a9d576b7a30
#
_entry.id   37fd5177061b450de2903a9d576b7a30
#
_cell.length_a   1.000
_cell.length_b   1.000
_cell.length_c   1.000
_cell.angle_alpha   90.00
_cell.angle_beta   90.00
_cell.angle_gamma   90.00
#
_symmetry.space_group_name_H-M   'P 1'
#
loop_
_entity.id
_entity.type
_entity.pdbx_description
1 polymer ?
#
loop_
_entity_poly.entity_id
_entity_poly.type
_entity_poly.pdbx_seq_one_letter_code
_entity_poly.pdbx_strand_id
1 'polypeptide(L)'
;MKEYIDYAMGYDASKRLPLFVKPTKKLSVKEVAWLMRDHFEDTPMDMRNDIGAGGHNLPYRWRPMNFTVDGQEYLNERAVATQQTGFWMLGQARSWLPDAIGGILWFGVDDSGTSCLTPIYTSSKRVPECFREGNGHMTEYSPTSAFWLFNRVTNFAYLRYDLISKDIIKVINEIDNRNEKEIPAVDTAALLLYKQDPQLAIDFLTNFSITTAQNMFDRWQQLDQYLLVKYMDG
;
A
#
# COMPACT_ATOMS: atom_id res chain seq x y z
N MET A 1 -12.66 -6.82 18.58
CA MET A 1 -11.53 -7.73 18.24
C MET A 1 -10.70 -8.19 19.45
N LYS A 2 -10.85 -7.55 20.63
CA LYS A 2 -10.15 -8.00 21.87
C LYS A 2 -10.43 -9.47 22.23
N GLU A 3 -11.60 -9.98 21.93
CA GLU A 3 -12.01 -11.36 22.15
C GLU A 3 -11.22 -12.42 21.37
N TYR A 4 -10.46 -11.98 20.36
CA TYR A 4 -9.63 -12.86 19.50
C TYR A 4 -8.13 -12.72 19.75
N ILE A 5 -7.73 -11.90 20.73
CA ILE A 5 -6.30 -11.61 20.95
C ILE A 5 -5.52 -12.86 21.34
N ASP A 6 -6.10 -13.71 22.21
CA ASP A 6 -5.45 -14.93 22.68
C ASP A 6 -5.22 -15.93 21.53
N TYR A 7 -6.17 -15.99 20.56
CA TYR A 7 -5.96 -16.79 19.35
C TYR A 7 -4.89 -16.18 18.46
N ALA A 8 -4.93 -14.87 18.23
CA ALA A 8 -3.98 -14.17 17.40
C ALA A 8 -2.54 -14.27 17.93
N MET A 9 -2.38 -14.30 19.26
CA MET A 9 -1.09 -14.47 19.94
C MET A 9 -0.68 -15.95 20.11
N GLY A 10 -1.49 -16.90 19.67
CA GLY A 10 -1.21 -18.34 19.78
C GLY A 10 -1.46 -18.94 21.17
N TYR A 11 -2.02 -18.20 22.11
CA TYR A 11 -2.30 -18.70 23.48
C TYR A 11 -3.50 -19.62 23.55
N ASP A 12 -4.48 -19.45 22.67
CA ASP A 12 -5.67 -20.32 22.58
C ASP A 12 -6.00 -20.64 21.12
N ALA A 13 -5.43 -21.72 20.61
CA ALA A 13 -5.68 -22.20 19.25
C ALA A 13 -7.05 -22.92 19.09
N SER A 14 -7.84 -23.09 20.16
CA SER A 14 -9.14 -23.77 20.11
C SER A 14 -10.23 -22.94 19.43
N LYS A 15 -10.08 -21.62 19.39
CA LYS A 15 -11.02 -20.68 18.78
C LYS A 15 -10.45 -20.11 17.49
N ARG A 16 -11.01 -20.53 16.33
CA ARG A 16 -10.64 -19.89 15.06
C ARG A 16 -11.21 -18.48 14.96
N LEU A 17 -10.47 -17.59 14.33
CA LEU A 17 -10.99 -16.30 13.90
C LEU A 17 -12.19 -16.51 12.95
N PRO A 18 -13.27 -15.70 13.06
CA PRO A 18 -14.34 -15.74 12.08
C PRO A 18 -13.81 -15.33 10.70
N LEU A 19 -14.31 -16.00 9.66
CA LEU A 19 -13.89 -15.67 8.28
C LEU A 19 -14.31 -14.26 7.87
N PHE A 20 -15.46 -13.79 8.41
CA PHE A 20 -15.99 -12.46 8.13
C PHE A 20 -16.29 -11.74 9.46
N VAL A 21 -15.87 -10.50 9.54
CA VAL A 21 -16.18 -9.60 10.64
C VAL A 21 -16.98 -8.42 10.12
N LYS A 22 -18.16 -8.18 10.69
CA LYS A 22 -18.96 -7.01 10.35
C LYS A 22 -18.34 -5.78 11.02
N PRO A 23 -17.90 -4.77 10.24
CA PRO A 23 -17.39 -3.54 10.82
C PRO A 23 -18.52 -2.76 11.51
N THR A 24 -18.20 -1.98 12.52
CA THR A 24 -19.15 -1.15 13.27
C THR A 24 -19.63 0.07 12.47
N LYS A 25 -18.91 0.44 11.42
CA LYS A 25 -19.22 1.55 10.50
C LYS A 25 -18.80 1.17 9.07
N LYS A 26 -19.29 1.91 8.09
CA LYS A 26 -18.76 1.83 6.71
C LYS A 26 -17.32 2.31 6.70
N LEU A 27 -16.46 1.64 5.95
CA LEU A 27 -15.06 1.99 5.79
C LEU A 27 -14.83 2.72 4.47
N SER A 28 -14.02 3.77 4.51
CA SER A 28 -13.48 4.43 3.32
C SER A 28 -12.32 3.62 2.73
N VAL A 29 -11.94 3.92 1.47
CA VAL A 29 -10.75 3.36 0.83
C VAL A 29 -9.50 3.62 1.67
N LYS A 30 -9.37 4.84 2.22
CA LYS A 30 -8.26 5.24 3.07
C LYS A 30 -8.18 4.40 4.36
N GLU A 31 -9.32 4.13 5.01
CA GLU A 31 -9.34 3.28 6.21
C GLU A 31 -8.96 1.85 5.89
N VAL A 32 -9.41 1.29 4.76
CA VAL A 32 -9.01 -0.06 4.33
C VAL A 32 -7.53 -0.08 3.97
N ALA A 33 -7.00 0.94 3.29
CA ALA A 33 -5.56 1.07 3.00
C ALA A 33 -4.72 1.12 4.30
N TRP A 34 -5.22 1.80 5.34
CA TRP A 34 -4.61 1.82 6.67
C TRP A 34 -4.53 0.41 7.31
N LEU A 35 -5.60 -0.38 7.20
CA LEU A 35 -5.59 -1.77 7.69
C LEU A 35 -4.57 -2.64 6.95
N MET A 36 -4.35 -2.38 5.67
CA MET A 36 -3.34 -3.10 4.87
C MET A 36 -1.90 -2.67 5.19
N ARG A 37 -1.72 -1.53 5.85
CA ARG A 37 -0.42 -0.98 6.29
C ARG A 37 -0.07 -1.32 7.73
N ASP A 38 -0.91 -2.08 8.43
CA ASP A 38 -0.79 -2.36 9.85
C ASP A 38 0.40 -3.27 10.18
N HIS A 39 1.15 -2.92 11.21
CA HIS A 39 2.25 -3.71 11.79
C HIS A 39 1.97 -4.08 13.23
N PHE A 40 0.71 -4.04 13.66
CA PHE A 40 0.28 -4.31 15.03
C PHE A 40 0.84 -3.34 16.06
N GLU A 41 1.14 -2.10 15.65
CA GLU A 41 1.68 -1.06 16.51
C GLU A 41 0.81 -0.86 17.75
N ASP A 42 1.46 -0.67 18.90
CA ASP A 42 0.83 -0.42 20.21
C ASP A 42 -0.09 -1.56 20.68
N THR A 43 0.10 -2.77 20.15
CA THR A 43 -0.59 -4.01 20.59
C THR A 43 0.42 -4.97 21.23
N PRO A 44 -0.05 -6.04 21.90
CA PRO A 44 0.86 -7.09 22.38
C PRO A 44 1.68 -7.81 21.29
N MET A 45 1.32 -7.65 20.01
CA MET A 45 2.03 -8.22 18.86
C MET A 45 2.98 -7.22 18.19
N ASP A 46 3.22 -6.06 18.80
CA ASP A 46 4.13 -5.03 18.28
C ASP A 46 5.58 -5.50 18.30
N MET A 47 6.14 -5.70 17.12
CA MET A 47 7.52 -6.19 16.94
C MET A 47 8.58 -5.09 16.94
N ARG A 48 8.20 -3.81 17.10
CA ARG A 48 9.15 -2.67 17.07
C ARG A 48 10.03 -2.59 18.31
N ASN A 49 9.61 -3.22 19.41
CA ASN A 49 10.23 -3.07 20.73
C ASN A 49 10.95 -4.34 21.21
N ASP A 50 10.98 -5.39 20.42
CA ASP A 50 11.72 -6.61 20.76
C ASP A 50 13.16 -6.60 20.23
N ILE A 51 13.94 -7.60 20.62
CA ILE A 51 15.36 -7.70 20.21
C ILE A 51 15.53 -7.81 18.68
N GLY A 52 14.55 -8.34 17.98
CA GLY A 52 14.57 -8.50 16.52
C GLY A 52 14.36 -7.20 15.75
N ALA A 53 13.87 -6.14 16.40
CA ALA A 53 13.66 -4.83 15.81
C ALA A 53 14.96 -4.07 15.54
N GLY A 54 16.04 -4.42 16.24
CA GLY A 54 17.30 -3.70 16.17
C GLY A 54 17.21 -2.28 16.73
N GLY A 55 18.23 -1.49 16.45
CA GLY A 55 18.36 -0.11 16.98
C GLY A 55 17.42 0.92 16.35
N HIS A 56 16.68 0.55 15.30
CA HIS A 56 15.81 1.44 14.53
C HIS A 56 14.35 0.98 14.47
N ASN A 57 13.91 0.19 15.46
CA ASN A 57 12.51 -0.18 15.66
C ASN A 57 11.84 -0.80 14.41
N LEU A 58 12.56 -1.67 13.68
CA LEU A 58 12.08 -2.31 12.47
C LEU A 58 10.89 -3.26 12.76
N PRO A 59 9.70 -3.06 12.19
CA PRO A 59 8.53 -3.89 12.49
C PRO A 59 8.49 -5.19 11.68
N TYR A 60 9.53 -5.50 10.93
CA TYR A 60 9.60 -6.66 10.04
C TYR A 60 10.55 -7.71 10.56
N ARG A 61 10.29 -8.97 10.16
CA ARG A 61 11.19 -10.10 10.42
C ARG A 61 11.58 -10.76 9.10
N TRP A 62 12.89 -10.98 8.97
CA TRP A 62 13.46 -11.70 7.83
C TRP A 62 13.34 -13.22 8.05
N ARG A 63 13.37 -13.97 6.97
CA ARG A 63 13.37 -15.42 7.04
C ARG A 63 14.68 -15.96 7.64
N PRO A 64 14.66 -17.12 8.33
CA PRO A 64 13.49 -18.00 8.53
C PRO A 64 12.49 -17.41 9.52
N MET A 65 11.20 -17.71 9.29
CA MET A 65 10.11 -17.28 10.19
C MET A 65 9.96 -18.21 11.40
N ASN A 66 10.50 -19.41 11.35
CA ASN A 66 10.55 -20.36 12.44
C ASN A 66 12.01 -20.70 12.80
N PHE A 67 12.23 -20.94 14.07
CA PHE A 67 13.54 -21.29 14.61
C PHE A 67 13.37 -22.14 15.87
N THR A 68 14.43 -22.86 16.25
CA THR A 68 14.42 -23.75 17.42
C THR A 68 15.46 -23.29 18.43
N VAL A 69 15.05 -23.16 19.69
CA VAL A 69 15.95 -22.88 20.83
C VAL A 69 15.72 -23.97 21.89
N ASP A 70 16.77 -24.63 22.31
CA ASP A 70 16.74 -25.70 23.31
C ASP A 70 15.70 -26.78 23.03
N GLY A 71 15.50 -27.13 21.77
CA GLY A 71 14.54 -28.13 21.30
C GLY A 71 13.09 -27.65 21.24
N GLN A 72 12.82 -26.40 21.61
CA GLN A 72 11.51 -25.77 21.50
C GLN A 72 11.41 -24.98 20.19
N GLU A 73 10.35 -25.21 19.41
CA GLU A 73 10.06 -24.43 18.20
C GLU A 73 9.40 -23.10 18.54
N TYR A 74 9.83 -22.07 17.84
CA TYR A 74 9.30 -20.71 17.90
C TYR A 74 8.97 -20.22 16.49
N LEU A 75 7.96 -19.36 16.39
CA LEU A 75 7.54 -18.69 15.16
C LEU A 75 7.64 -17.18 15.35
N ASN A 76 8.25 -16.49 14.38
CA ASN A 76 8.16 -15.05 14.28
C ASN A 76 6.79 -14.65 13.72
N GLU A 77 6.15 -13.69 14.37
CA GLU A 77 4.94 -13.07 13.85
C GLU A 77 5.19 -12.34 12.52
N ARG A 78 4.13 -12.21 11.74
CA ARG A 78 4.08 -11.39 10.53
C ARG A 78 3.05 -10.31 10.69
N ALA A 79 3.45 -9.07 10.43
CA ALA A 79 2.51 -7.98 10.27
C ALA A 79 1.62 -8.17 9.03
N VAL A 80 0.56 -7.39 8.92
CA VAL A 80 -0.27 -7.32 7.71
C VAL A 80 0.56 -6.74 6.56
N ALA A 81 1.21 -5.59 6.78
CA ALA A 81 2.22 -5.07 5.87
C ALA A 81 3.52 -5.85 6.03
N THR A 82 4.12 -6.26 4.93
CA THR A 82 5.35 -7.08 4.95
C THR A 82 6.24 -6.82 3.75
N GLN A 83 7.54 -6.91 3.97
CA GLN A 83 8.59 -6.71 2.95
C GLN A 83 8.56 -7.72 1.79
N GLN A 84 7.82 -8.81 1.89
CA GLN A 84 7.65 -9.77 0.78
C GLN A 84 6.53 -9.39 -0.18
N THR A 85 5.82 -8.28 0.06
CA THR A 85 4.74 -7.83 -0.80
C THR A 85 5.30 -7.33 -2.14
N GLY A 86 4.85 -7.87 -3.25
CA GLY A 86 5.23 -7.39 -4.58
C GLY A 86 4.29 -6.29 -5.08
N PHE A 87 3.00 -6.43 -4.78
CA PHE A 87 1.95 -5.44 -5.05
C PHE A 87 0.78 -5.62 -4.09
N TRP A 88 -0.04 -4.60 -3.96
CA TRP A 88 -1.27 -4.63 -3.20
C TRP A 88 -2.34 -3.79 -3.88
N MET A 89 -3.61 -4.10 -3.64
CA MET A 89 -4.70 -3.42 -4.31
C MET A 89 -5.98 -3.41 -3.49
N LEU A 90 -6.83 -2.42 -3.76
CA LEU A 90 -8.21 -2.37 -3.30
C LEU A 90 -9.13 -2.22 -4.51
N GLY A 91 -10.11 -3.10 -4.64
CA GLY A 91 -11.18 -2.98 -5.61
C GLY A 91 -12.34 -2.16 -5.04
N GLN A 92 -12.72 -1.09 -5.69
CA GLN A 92 -13.88 -0.28 -5.31
C GLN A 92 -14.95 -0.36 -6.39
N ALA A 93 -16.10 -0.95 -6.08
CA ALA A 93 -17.28 -1.01 -6.94
C ALA A 93 -18.36 -0.07 -6.40
N ARG A 94 -18.87 0.82 -7.26
CA ARG A 94 -19.86 1.86 -6.93
C ARG A 94 -21.08 1.71 -7.84
N SER A 95 -22.00 0.81 -7.46
CA SER A 95 -23.17 0.41 -8.24
C SER A 95 -24.16 1.53 -8.55
N TRP A 96 -24.02 2.70 -7.91
CA TRP A 96 -24.84 3.89 -8.16
C TRP A 96 -24.31 4.78 -9.30
N LEU A 97 -23.18 4.41 -9.90
CA LEU A 97 -22.57 5.07 -11.04
C LEU A 97 -22.66 4.17 -12.28
N PRO A 98 -22.64 4.73 -13.50
CA PRO A 98 -22.48 3.93 -14.72
C PRO A 98 -21.23 3.05 -14.65
N ASP A 99 -21.28 1.88 -15.31
CA ASP A 99 -20.18 0.90 -15.30
C ASP A 99 -18.83 1.49 -15.73
N ALA A 100 -18.86 2.41 -16.69
CA ALA A 100 -17.65 3.12 -17.15
C ALA A 100 -16.98 3.99 -16.07
N ILE A 101 -17.69 4.36 -15.00
CA ILE A 101 -17.21 5.25 -13.92
C ILE A 101 -17.16 4.51 -12.59
N GLY A 102 -18.04 3.51 -12.41
CA GLY A 102 -18.30 2.88 -11.10
C GLY A 102 -17.16 2.10 -10.50
N GLY A 103 -16.22 1.60 -11.32
CA GLY A 103 -15.09 0.77 -10.87
C GLY A 103 -13.79 1.54 -10.75
N ILE A 104 -13.11 1.40 -9.62
CA ILE A 104 -11.73 1.88 -9.43
C ILE A 104 -10.89 0.73 -8.88
N LEU A 105 -9.76 0.46 -9.52
CA LEU A 105 -8.66 -0.32 -8.98
C LEU A 105 -7.67 0.66 -8.32
N TRP A 106 -7.58 0.60 -7.02
CA TRP A 106 -6.54 1.29 -6.25
C TRP A 106 -5.33 0.37 -6.22
N PHE A 107 -4.27 0.73 -6.92
CA PHE A 107 -3.12 -0.12 -7.14
C PHE A 107 -1.85 0.47 -6.55
N GLY A 108 -1.09 -0.34 -5.84
CA GLY A 108 0.21 -0.02 -5.27
C GLY A 108 1.20 -1.17 -5.46
N VAL A 109 2.46 -0.85 -5.43
CA VAL A 109 3.56 -1.81 -5.57
C VAL A 109 4.41 -1.84 -4.32
N ASP A 110 5.11 -2.96 -4.09
CA ASP A 110 6.00 -3.17 -2.97
C ASP A 110 5.27 -3.21 -1.62
N ASP A 111 5.99 -3.07 -0.51
CA ASP A 111 5.48 -3.10 0.86
C ASP A 111 4.40 -2.04 1.10
N SER A 112 3.20 -2.47 1.48
CA SER A 112 2.07 -1.58 1.74
C SER A 112 2.34 -0.55 2.84
N GLY A 113 3.16 -0.89 3.84
CA GLY A 113 3.53 0.01 4.94
C GLY A 113 4.34 1.23 4.50
N THR A 114 5.05 1.11 3.38
CA THR A 114 5.93 2.14 2.82
C THR A 114 5.60 2.49 1.38
N SER A 115 4.37 2.22 0.93
CA SER A 115 3.90 2.56 -0.41
C SER A 115 2.49 3.18 -0.41
N CYS A 116 2.10 3.76 -1.54
CA CYS A 116 0.81 4.41 -1.71
C CYS A 116 -0.02 3.75 -2.81
N LEU A 117 -1.34 3.99 -2.78
CA LEU A 117 -2.27 3.55 -3.80
C LEU A 117 -2.52 4.63 -4.85
N THR A 118 -2.58 4.20 -6.10
CA THR A 118 -2.96 5.03 -7.24
C THR A 118 -4.32 4.60 -7.76
N PRO A 119 -5.30 5.51 -7.92
CA PRO A 119 -6.60 5.18 -8.47
C PRO A 119 -6.52 5.00 -10.00
N ILE A 120 -6.93 3.83 -10.46
CA ILE A 120 -7.04 3.49 -11.88
C ILE A 120 -8.49 3.11 -12.15
N TYR A 121 -9.19 3.88 -12.96
CA TYR A 121 -10.56 3.53 -13.36
C TYR A 121 -10.56 2.26 -14.21
N THR A 122 -11.45 1.33 -13.91
CA THR A 122 -11.48 0.01 -14.57
C THR A 122 -11.85 0.08 -16.07
N SER A 123 -12.43 1.20 -16.50
CA SER A 123 -12.70 1.49 -17.92
C SER A 123 -11.48 2.04 -18.68
N SER A 124 -10.34 2.24 -18.02
CA SER A 124 -9.15 2.79 -18.66
C SER A 124 -8.66 1.90 -19.80
N LYS A 125 -8.41 2.52 -20.95
CA LYS A 125 -7.94 1.86 -22.18
C LYS A 125 -6.43 1.64 -22.24
N ARG A 126 -5.69 2.29 -21.33
CA ARG A 126 -4.21 2.23 -21.28
C ARG A 126 -3.77 2.02 -19.85
N VAL A 127 -2.66 1.33 -19.69
CA VAL A 127 -1.97 1.15 -18.41
C VAL A 127 -0.93 2.27 -18.24
N PRO A 128 -0.78 2.87 -17.04
CA PRO A 128 0.32 3.80 -16.76
C PRO A 128 1.69 3.15 -17.04
N GLU A 129 2.61 3.90 -17.64
CA GLU A 129 3.92 3.38 -18.02
C GLU A 129 4.69 2.76 -16.84
N CYS A 130 4.61 3.38 -15.66
CA CYS A 130 5.31 2.89 -14.47
C CYS A 130 4.77 1.56 -13.92
N PHE A 131 3.56 1.15 -14.36
CA PHE A 131 2.94 -0.14 -14.01
C PHE A 131 2.82 -1.10 -15.19
N ARG A 132 3.39 -0.74 -16.35
CA ARG A 132 3.27 -1.54 -17.57
C ARG A 132 4.04 -2.84 -17.45
N GLU A 133 3.42 -3.95 -17.87
CA GLU A 133 4.09 -5.23 -18.04
C GLU A 133 5.29 -5.10 -18.99
N GLY A 134 6.42 -5.71 -18.64
CA GLY A 134 7.66 -5.62 -19.38
C GLY A 134 8.47 -4.35 -19.10
N ASN A 135 7.99 -3.43 -18.25
CA ASN A 135 8.78 -2.31 -17.77
C ASN A 135 9.56 -2.71 -16.52
N GLY A 136 10.69 -3.38 -16.74
CA GLY A 136 11.48 -4.00 -15.68
C GLY A 136 11.00 -5.42 -15.36
N HIS A 137 11.83 -6.14 -14.65
CA HIS A 137 11.64 -7.55 -14.32
C HIS A 137 12.30 -7.82 -12.97
N MET A 138 11.97 -8.94 -12.28
CA MET A 138 12.58 -9.26 -10.97
C MET A 138 14.11 -9.33 -11.00
N THR A 139 14.68 -9.59 -12.17
CA THR A 139 16.14 -9.67 -12.42
C THR A 139 16.64 -8.59 -13.37
N GLU A 140 15.78 -7.65 -13.77
CA GLU A 140 16.11 -6.60 -14.73
C GLU A 140 15.57 -5.25 -14.24
N TYR A 141 16.47 -4.35 -13.88
CA TYR A 141 16.13 -3.01 -13.41
C TYR A 141 15.58 -2.13 -14.54
N SER A 142 14.54 -1.35 -14.22
CA SER A 142 14.08 -0.24 -15.06
C SER A 142 13.91 1.03 -14.23
N PRO A 143 14.48 2.17 -14.68
CA PRO A 143 14.36 3.45 -13.98
C PRO A 143 12.95 4.06 -14.04
N THR A 144 12.09 3.55 -14.92
CA THR A 144 10.70 4.01 -15.10
C THR A 144 9.66 3.07 -14.46
N SER A 145 10.10 1.94 -13.87
CA SER A 145 9.25 1.02 -13.16
C SER A 145 8.95 1.51 -11.74
N ALA A 146 7.67 1.62 -11.39
CA ALA A 146 7.25 1.97 -10.03
C ALA A 146 7.78 0.96 -9.02
N PHE A 147 7.73 -0.34 -9.33
CA PHE A 147 8.22 -1.39 -8.42
C PHE A 147 9.68 -1.11 -7.99
N TRP A 148 10.59 -0.86 -8.93
CA TRP A 148 11.99 -0.63 -8.58
C TRP A 148 12.24 0.65 -7.81
N LEU A 149 11.49 1.72 -8.11
CA LEU A 149 11.58 2.97 -7.37
C LEU A 149 11.07 2.81 -5.94
N PHE A 150 9.90 2.18 -5.75
CA PHE A 150 9.32 1.95 -4.44
C PHE A 150 10.18 0.99 -3.62
N ASN A 151 10.63 -0.11 -4.21
CA ASN A 151 11.50 -1.09 -3.55
C ASN A 151 12.80 -0.46 -3.03
N ARG A 152 13.40 0.47 -3.78
CA ARG A 152 14.58 1.21 -3.31
C ARG A 152 14.26 2.08 -2.11
N VAL A 153 13.20 2.87 -2.14
CA VAL A 153 12.75 3.73 -1.02
C VAL A 153 12.43 2.91 0.22
N THR A 154 11.73 1.80 0.04
CA THR A 154 11.38 0.86 1.10
C THR A 154 12.64 0.25 1.75
N ASN A 155 13.60 -0.19 0.95
CA ASN A 155 14.86 -0.75 1.48
C ASN A 155 15.70 0.31 2.20
N PHE A 156 15.64 1.59 1.83
CA PHE A 156 16.23 2.67 2.63
C PHE A 156 15.53 2.78 4.00
N ALA A 157 14.21 2.68 4.03
CA ALA A 157 13.47 2.71 5.30
C ALA A 157 13.89 1.59 6.25
N TYR A 158 14.12 0.38 5.75
CA TYR A 158 14.52 -0.75 6.59
C TYR A 158 15.86 -0.53 7.32
N LEU A 159 16.73 0.32 6.82
CA LEU A 159 18.01 0.63 7.45
C LEU A 159 17.86 1.52 8.71
N ARG A 160 16.88 2.43 8.71
CA ARG A 160 16.62 3.41 9.78
C ARG A 160 15.11 3.68 9.88
N TYR A 161 14.35 2.65 10.18
CA TYR A 161 12.89 2.67 10.03
C TYR A 161 12.20 3.75 10.86
N ASP A 162 12.59 3.90 12.13
CA ASP A 162 12.07 4.90 13.06
C ASP A 162 12.23 6.35 12.59
N LEU A 163 13.16 6.61 11.70
CA LEU A 163 13.44 7.93 11.13
C LEU A 163 12.81 8.09 9.73
N ILE A 164 13.15 7.17 8.82
CA ILE A 164 12.83 7.29 7.39
C ILE A 164 11.34 7.06 7.12
N SER A 165 10.71 6.14 7.85
CA SER A 165 9.27 5.86 7.69
C SER A 165 8.39 7.10 7.91
N LYS A 166 8.80 8.01 8.79
CA LYS A 166 8.06 9.26 9.05
C LYS A 166 7.99 10.18 7.82
N ASP A 167 9.08 10.28 7.07
CA ASP A 167 9.10 11.08 5.84
C ASP A 167 8.30 10.39 4.73
N ILE A 168 8.38 9.05 4.64
CA ILE A 168 7.57 8.26 3.68
C ILE A 168 6.07 8.40 3.98
N ILE A 169 5.66 8.21 5.23
CA ILE A 169 4.26 8.32 5.67
C ILE A 169 3.71 9.71 5.39
N LYS A 170 4.52 10.77 5.53
CA LYS A 170 4.12 12.12 5.17
C LYS A 170 3.74 12.24 3.70
N VAL A 171 4.52 11.65 2.79
CA VAL A 171 4.24 11.65 1.35
C VAL A 171 3.05 10.74 1.00
N ILE A 172 2.92 9.58 1.66
CA ILE A 172 1.74 8.71 1.53
C ILE A 172 0.48 9.50 1.89
N ASN A 173 0.47 10.19 3.03
CA ASN A 173 -0.67 10.98 3.46
C ASN A 173 -1.00 12.14 2.50
N GLU A 174 0.01 12.77 1.91
CA GLU A 174 -0.14 13.81 0.88
C GLU A 174 -0.89 13.24 -0.34
N ILE A 175 -0.46 12.09 -0.85
CA ILE A 175 -1.05 11.42 -2.02
C ILE A 175 -2.46 10.91 -1.70
N ASP A 176 -2.64 10.19 -0.59
CA ASP A 176 -3.94 9.63 -0.19
C ASP A 176 -4.98 10.74 0.00
N ASN A 177 -4.62 11.85 0.68
CA ASN A 177 -5.52 12.98 0.90
C ASN A 177 -5.89 13.71 -0.40
N ARG A 178 -4.93 13.83 -1.34
CA ARG A 178 -5.20 14.40 -2.66
C ARG A 178 -6.20 13.53 -3.41
N ASN A 179 -5.94 12.24 -3.52
CA ASN A 179 -6.80 11.30 -4.24
C ASN A 179 -8.23 11.29 -3.65
N GLU A 180 -8.35 11.27 -2.30
CA GLU A 180 -9.66 11.30 -1.62
C GLU A 180 -10.48 12.56 -2.00
N LYS A 181 -9.83 13.71 -2.18
CA LYS A 181 -10.48 14.97 -2.57
C LYS A 181 -10.81 15.02 -4.06
N GLU A 182 -9.95 14.47 -4.92
CA GLU A 182 -10.08 14.58 -6.38
C GLU A 182 -11.14 13.63 -6.95
N ILE A 183 -11.26 12.41 -6.44
CA ILE A 183 -12.17 11.39 -6.99
C ILE A 183 -13.63 11.87 -7.13
N PRO A 184 -14.26 12.52 -6.14
CA PRO A 184 -15.64 13.00 -6.29
C PRO A 184 -15.82 14.04 -7.40
N ALA A 185 -14.83 14.90 -7.60
CA ALA A 185 -14.85 15.89 -8.67
C ALA A 185 -14.65 15.26 -10.04
N VAL A 186 -13.74 14.28 -10.13
CA VAL A 186 -13.50 13.49 -11.34
C VAL A 186 -14.74 12.70 -11.72
N ASP A 187 -15.40 12.03 -10.77
CA ASP A 187 -16.67 11.33 -11.01
C ASP A 187 -17.75 12.25 -11.55
N THR A 188 -17.87 13.46 -10.97
CA THR A 188 -18.84 14.46 -11.41
C THR A 188 -18.59 14.90 -12.86
N ALA A 189 -17.32 15.19 -13.20
CA ALA A 189 -16.94 15.55 -14.56
C ALA A 189 -17.16 14.40 -15.55
N ALA A 190 -16.80 13.18 -15.16
CA ALA A 190 -17.02 11.99 -15.98
C ALA A 190 -18.51 11.74 -16.23
N LEU A 191 -19.39 11.95 -15.24
CA LEU A 191 -20.83 11.83 -15.41
C LEU A 191 -21.40 12.84 -16.41
N LEU A 192 -20.89 14.06 -16.44
CA LEU A 192 -21.31 15.06 -17.42
C LEU A 192 -20.87 14.67 -18.83
N LEU A 193 -19.66 14.17 -18.99
CA LEU A 193 -19.16 13.65 -20.27
C LEU A 193 -19.92 12.41 -20.72
N TYR A 194 -20.20 11.48 -19.81
CA TYR A 194 -20.93 10.24 -20.08
C TYR A 194 -22.33 10.49 -20.64
N LYS A 195 -23.02 11.55 -20.18
CA LYS A 195 -24.34 11.95 -20.71
C LYS A 195 -24.27 12.47 -22.12
N GLN A 196 -23.12 12.97 -22.56
CA GLN A 196 -22.94 13.43 -23.94
C GLN A 196 -22.53 12.26 -24.84
N ASP A 197 -21.51 11.53 -24.43
CA ASP A 197 -20.99 10.31 -25.06
C ASP A 197 -20.21 9.49 -24.03
N PRO A 198 -20.59 8.21 -23.77
CA PRO A 198 -19.85 7.34 -22.86
C PRO A 198 -18.35 7.25 -23.16
N GLN A 199 -17.95 7.37 -24.44
CA GLN A 199 -16.57 7.32 -24.87
C GLN A 199 -15.75 8.51 -24.36
N LEU A 200 -16.33 9.71 -24.30
CA LEU A 200 -15.66 10.89 -23.73
C LEU A 200 -15.32 10.69 -22.25
N ALA A 201 -16.24 10.08 -21.49
CA ALA A 201 -15.98 9.76 -20.09
C ALA A 201 -14.84 8.75 -19.95
N ILE A 202 -14.82 7.69 -20.74
CA ILE A 202 -13.76 6.67 -20.71
C ILE A 202 -12.38 7.30 -21.06
N ASP A 203 -12.33 8.14 -22.07
CA ASP A 203 -11.09 8.81 -22.48
C ASP A 203 -10.59 9.79 -21.40
N PHE A 204 -11.50 10.54 -20.79
CA PHE A 204 -11.20 11.41 -19.64
C PHE A 204 -10.65 10.61 -18.45
N LEU A 205 -11.33 9.53 -18.04
CA LEU A 205 -10.92 8.69 -16.92
C LEU A 205 -9.61 7.93 -17.19
N THR A 206 -9.38 7.54 -18.45
CA THR A 206 -8.08 6.97 -18.87
C THR A 206 -6.96 8.00 -18.68
N ASN A 207 -7.14 9.22 -19.15
CA ASN A 207 -6.14 10.27 -19.01
C ASN A 207 -5.92 10.66 -17.55
N PHE A 208 -6.98 10.74 -16.73
CA PHE A 208 -6.87 10.96 -15.30
C PHE A 208 -6.02 9.87 -14.63
N SER A 209 -6.31 8.59 -14.88
CA SER A 209 -5.57 7.45 -14.31
C SER A 209 -4.08 7.49 -14.68
N ILE A 210 -3.77 7.76 -15.95
CA ILE A 210 -2.37 7.89 -16.42
C ILE A 210 -1.66 9.06 -15.75
N THR A 211 -2.29 10.24 -15.73
CA THR A 211 -1.69 11.46 -15.16
C THR A 211 -1.48 11.33 -13.65
N THR A 212 -2.44 10.75 -12.93
CA THR A 212 -2.33 10.55 -11.49
C THR A 212 -1.21 9.57 -11.16
N ALA A 213 -1.05 8.49 -11.92
CA ALA A 213 0.05 7.55 -11.76
C ALA A 213 1.42 8.22 -12.06
N GLN A 214 1.51 9.05 -13.10
CA GLN A 214 2.74 9.79 -13.40
C GLN A 214 3.08 10.78 -12.28
N ASN A 215 2.11 11.56 -11.80
CA ASN A 215 2.32 12.50 -10.69
C ASN A 215 2.77 11.80 -9.40
N MET A 216 2.20 10.63 -9.13
CA MET A 216 2.64 9.78 -8.01
C MET A 216 4.09 9.34 -8.20
N PHE A 217 4.44 8.83 -9.38
CA PHE A 217 5.79 8.38 -9.70
C PHE A 217 6.82 9.50 -9.56
N ASP A 218 6.54 10.68 -10.12
CA ASP A 218 7.41 11.86 -10.04
C ASP A 218 7.60 12.32 -8.57
N ARG A 219 6.50 12.29 -7.79
CA ARG A 219 6.56 12.63 -6.36
C ARG A 219 7.39 11.62 -5.56
N TRP A 220 7.35 10.34 -5.95
CA TRP A 220 8.14 9.29 -5.32
C TRP A 220 9.62 9.39 -5.68
N GLN A 221 9.95 9.79 -6.91
CA GLN A 221 11.34 10.12 -7.30
C GLN A 221 11.91 11.29 -6.49
N GLN A 222 11.11 12.32 -6.25
CA GLN A 222 11.51 13.43 -5.37
C GLN A 222 11.76 12.96 -3.93
N LEU A 223 10.92 12.06 -3.42
CA LEU A 223 11.12 11.46 -2.11
C LEU A 223 12.42 10.64 -2.05
N ASP A 224 12.68 9.79 -3.04
CA ASP A 224 13.90 9.00 -3.14
C ASP A 224 15.16 9.88 -3.08
N GLN A 225 15.21 10.96 -3.88
CA GLN A 225 16.30 11.93 -3.88
C GLN A 225 16.44 12.65 -2.53
N TYR A 226 15.33 13.04 -1.93
CA TYR A 226 15.31 13.66 -0.60
C TYR A 226 15.86 12.73 0.48
N LEU A 227 15.44 11.47 0.49
CA LEU A 227 15.92 10.48 1.46
C LEU A 227 17.40 10.16 1.28
N LEU A 228 17.86 10.08 0.03
CA LEU A 228 19.29 9.89 -0.28
C LEU A 228 20.13 11.01 0.35
N VAL A 229 19.75 12.27 0.10
CA VAL A 229 20.49 13.43 0.64
C VAL A 229 20.40 13.48 2.18
N LYS A 230 19.22 13.23 2.73
CA LYS A 230 18.99 13.39 4.19
C LYS A 230 19.62 12.30 5.03
N TYR A 231 19.69 11.06 4.54
CA TYR A 231 20.00 9.89 5.36
C TYR A 231 21.21 9.07 4.90
N MET A 232 21.68 9.25 3.66
CA MET A 232 22.76 8.42 3.10
C MET A 232 24.13 9.14 3.06
N ASP A 233 24.15 10.40 3.38
CA ASP A 233 25.39 11.20 3.47
C ASP A 233 25.96 11.22 4.92
N GLY A 234 25.97 10.10 5.57
CA GLY A 234 26.56 9.94 6.91
C GLY A 234 25.56 9.66 7.97
#